data_cb476c13cf6e4975140afc3d37c10e7a
#
_entry.id   cb476c13cf6e4975140afc3d37c10e7a
#
_cell.length_a   1.000
_cell.length_b   1.000
_cell.length_c   1.000
_cell.angle_alpha   90.00
_cell.angle_beta   90.00
_cell.angle_gamma   90.00
#
_symmetry.space_group_name_H-M   'P 1'
#
loop_
_entity.id
_entity.type
_entity.pdbx_description
1 polymer ?
#
loop_
_entity_poly.entity_id
_entity_poly.type
_entity_poly.pdbx_seq_one_letter_code
_entity_poly.pdbx_strand_id
1 'polypeptide(L)'
;MNRRLFFKRSCAGALLLSCPGLLARENEKRQRFGLVTDIHFAHRNVHGTRYYEQSITKLSEAIDVFNRRKLDFMIELGDLKDMGDTPERGQTLSFLDEIEAKFQTFDGPVYHVLGNHDMDSISKSEFLAHTSNYGSAKGKPYYSFVRNQIKFIVLDGNCNEDGSDYDSGNFDWTKAFIPAGQREWLQQELKKDDLPVVIFIHELLDTFSGIDKELCIGNAEEIVSILEQSGKVVAVIQGHHHAGNYSFRHGIHYFTMKGMIEGSLPENNSFAVIEID
;
A
#
# COMPACT_ATOMS: atom_id res chain seq x y z
N MET A 1 1.04 -20.14 -24.04
CA MET A 1 2.46 -19.71 -23.92
C MET A 1 2.73 -19.55 -22.43
N ASN A 2 3.60 -20.40 -21.86
CA ASN A 2 3.79 -20.51 -20.39
C ASN A 2 4.53 -19.30 -19.83
N ARG A 3 3.84 -18.51 -19.01
CA ARG A 3 4.44 -17.46 -18.20
C ARG A 3 4.97 -18.09 -16.91
N ARG A 4 6.27 -18.17 -16.74
CA ARG A 4 6.91 -18.62 -15.50
C ARG A 4 7.25 -17.40 -14.65
N LEU A 5 6.53 -17.22 -13.54
CA LEU A 5 6.95 -16.35 -12.44
C LEU A 5 8.06 -17.07 -11.66
N PHE A 6 9.22 -16.44 -11.53
CA PHE A 6 10.31 -16.97 -10.70
C PHE A 6 10.36 -16.19 -9.38
N PHE A 7 10.03 -16.86 -8.28
CA PHE A 7 10.32 -16.37 -6.94
C PHE A 7 11.71 -16.85 -6.51
N LYS A 8 12.64 -15.94 -6.27
CA LYS A 8 13.84 -16.25 -5.49
C LYS A 8 13.61 -15.81 -4.05
N ARG A 9 13.60 -16.75 -3.12
CA ARG A 9 13.61 -16.50 -1.67
C ARG A 9 14.98 -15.96 -1.26
N SER A 10 15.04 -14.69 -0.96
CA SER A 10 16.02 -14.04 -0.08
C SER A 10 15.27 -12.92 0.61
N CYS A 11 15.69 -12.46 1.78
CA CYS A 11 15.02 -11.46 2.62
C CYS A 11 14.71 -10.10 1.92
N ALA A 12 14.92 -9.98 0.62
CA ALA A 12 14.43 -8.97 -0.28
C ALA A 12 13.83 -9.66 -1.50
N GLY A 13 12.50 -9.78 -1.58
CA GLY A 13 11.81 -10.28 -2.77
C GLY A 13 11.87 -9.24 -3.90
N ALA A 14 12.33 -9.62 -5.10
CA ALA A 14 12.12 -8.83 -6.31
C ALA A 14 10.94 -9.42 -7.06
N LEU A 15 9.92 -8.62 -7.35
CA LEU A 15 8.76 -9.00 -8.14
C LEU A 15 8.90 -8.43 -9.56
N LEU A 16 8.89 -9.30 -10.58
CA LEU A 16 8.90 -8.91 -11.98
C LEU A 16 7.49 -9.05 -12.56
N LEU A 17 6.91 -7.94 -12.99
CA LEU A 17 5.65 -7.89 -13.73
C LEU A 17 5.95 -7.57 -15.19
N SER A 18 5.61 -8.49 -16.11
CA SER A 18 5.72 -8.21 -17.55
C SER A 18 4.33 -7.95 -18.15
N CYS A 19 4.17 -6.80 -18.79
CA CYS A 19 2.96 -6.45 -19.54
C CYS A 19 3.10 -6.89 -21.00
N PRO A 20 2.24 -7.78 -21.54
CA PRO A 20 2.28 -8.15 -22.96
C PRO A 20 1.50 -7.14 -23.80
N GLY A 21 2.10 -6.08 -24.14
CA GLY A 21 1.57 -5.00 -24.99
C GLY A 21 2.62 -3.99 -25.34
N LEU A 22 3.73 -3.98 -24.61
CA LEU A 22 4.92 -3.19 -24.89
C LEU A 22 5.86 -4.00 -25.79
N LEU A 23 5.53 -4.08 -27.08
CA LEU A 23 6.49 -4.52 -28.10
C LEU A 23 7.51 -3.39 -28.32
N ALA A 24 8.71 -3.62 -27.81
CA ALA A 24 9.99 -3.05 -28.20
C ALA A 24 9.97 -1.58 -28.68
N ARG A 25 10.01 -0.65 -27.73
CA ARG A 25 10.75 0.60 -27.90
C ARG A 25 12.09 0.47 -27.17
N GLU A 26 13.16 0.32 -27.92
CA GLU A 26 14.53 0.42 -27.41
C GLU A 26 14.70 1.78 -26.72
N ASN A 27 14.70 1.81 -25.38
CA ASN A 27 14.89 2.86 -24.40
C ASN A 27 13.73 3.10 -23.41
N GLU A 28 12.79 2.21 -23.23
CA GLU A 28 11.83 2.35 -22.14
C GLU A 28 12.52 2.00 -20.81
N LYS A 29 12.66 3.01 -19.95
CA LYS A 29 13.20 2.83 -18.61
C LYS A 29 12.25 1.92 -17.84
N ARG A 30 12.73 0.77 -17.37
CA ARG A 30 12.04 -0.07 -16.41
C ARG A 30 11.58 0.76 -15.23
N GLN A 31 10.33 0.59 -14.79
CA GLN A 31 9.85 1.22 -13.58
C GLN A 31 10.25 0.38 -12.37
N ARG A 32 10.99 0.96 -11.44
CA ARG A 32 11.43 0.26 -10.21
C ARG A 32 11.06 1.08 -8.99
N PHE A 33 10.40 0.46 -8.03
CA PHE A 33 10.02 1.16 -6.80
C PHE A 33 10.15 0.26 -5.56
N GLY A 34 10.37 0.92 -4.42
CA GLY A 34 10.40 0.30 -3.10
C GLY A 34 8.99 0.25 -2.50
N LEU A 35 8.69 -0.84 -1.79
CA LEU A 35 7.40 -1.05 -1.17
C LEU A 35 7.56 -1.61 0.23
N VAL A 36 6.83 -1.01 1.17
CA VAL A 36 6.66 -1.42 2.57
C VAL A 36 5.19 -1.37 2.95
N THR A 37 4.78 -2.06 3.99
CA THR A 37 3.40 -2.06 4.51
C THR A 37 3.36 -2.50 5.96
N ASP A 38 2.29 -2.13 6.67
CA ASP A 38 2.02 -2.61 8.03
C ASP A 38 3.25 -2.43 8.93
N ILE A 39 3.74 -1.19 8.99
CA ILE A 39 4.91 -0.79 9.76
C ILE A 39 4.54 -0.69 11.23
N HIS A 40 3.32 -0.16 11.54
CA HIS A 40 2.75 -0.02 12.88
C HIS A 40 3.72 0.58 13.91
N PHE A 41 4.45 1.60 13.53
CA PHE A 41 5.39 2.21 14.46
C PHE A 41 4.69 2.84 15.66
N ALA A 42 5.12 2.47 16.85
CA ALA A 42 4.71 3.06 18.12
C ALA A 42 5.74 2.75 19.21
N HIS A 43 5.86 3.63 20.20
CA HIS A 43 6.59 3.34 21.44
C HIS A 43 5.68 2.55 22.38
N ARG A 44 5.63 1.24 22.16
CA ARG A 44 4.84 0.30 22.96
C ARG A 44 5.50 -1.08 23.03
N ASN A 45 5.06 -1.84 24.02
CA ASN A 45 5.56 -3.20 24.23
C ASN A 45 5.22 -4.15 23.08
N VAL A 46 6.08 -5.16 22.90
CA VAL A 46 5.83 -6.25 21.95
C VAL A 46 4.51 -6.96 22.32
N HIS A 47 3.70 -7.21 21.28
CA HIS A 47 2.45 -7.95 21.43
C HIS A 47 2.42 -9.10 20.40
N GLY A 48 2.47 -10.34 20.89
CA GLY A 48 2.58 -11.52 20.03
C GLY A 48 3.83 -11.47 19.16
N THR A 49 3.66 -11.42 17.85
CA THR A 49 4.73 -11.34 16.85
C THR A 49 5.02 -9.92 16.38
N ARG A 50 4.33 -8.90 16.94
CA ARG A 50 4.45 -7.50 16.53
C ARG A 50 5.49 -6.76 17.37
N TYR A 51 6.53 -6.22 16.70
CA TYR A 51 7.69 -5.54 17.29
C TYR A 51 7.68 -4.04 16.92
N TYR A 52 6.77 -3.28 17.51
CA TYR A 52 6.44 -1.88 17.19
C TYR A 52 7.65 -0.95 17.14
N GLU A 53 8.47 -0.91 18.19
CA GLU A 53 9.66 -0.03 18.26
C GLU A 53 10.75 -0.42 17.26
N GLN A 54 10.84 -1.69 16.86
CA GLN A 54 11.83 -2.13 15.88
C GLN A 54 11.46 -1.70 14.45
N SER A 55 10.22 -1.34 14.20
CA SER A 55 9.73 -0.98 12.86
C SER A 55 10.48 0.19 12.25
N ILE A 56 10.89 1.19 13.04
CA ILE A 56 11.67 2.31 12.51
C ILE A 56 13.08 1.90 12.05
N THR A 57 13.69 0.93 12.73
CA THR A 57 14.97 0.35 12.31
C THR A 57 14.78 -0.49 11.04
N LYS A 58 13.73 -1.31 10.98
CA LYS A 58 13.39 -2.09 9.79
C LYS A 58 13.15 -1.19 8.57
N LEU A 59 12.41 -0.10 8.77
CA LEU A 59 12.19 0.90 7.72
C LEU A 59 13.49 1.54 7.27
N SER A 60 14.38 1.90 8.20
CA SER A 60 15.71 2.46 7.87
C SER A 60 16.52 1.52 6.98
N GLU A 61 16.56 0.22 7.30
CA GLU A 61 17.27 -0.78 6.51
C GLU A 61 16.67 -0.93 5.10
N ALA A 62 15.32 -0.89 4.99
CA ALA A 62 14.64 -0.93 3.70
C ALA A 62 14.99 0.30 2.85
N ILE A 63 14.93 1.51 3.42
CA ILE A 63 15.27 2.76 2.73
C ILE A 63 16.73 2.75 2.27
N ASP A 64 17.67 2.25 3.09
CA ASP A 64 19.06 2.10 2.70
C ASP A 64 19.23 1.19 1.47
N VAL A 65 18.46 0.12 1.39
CA VAL A 65 18.45 -0.77 0.21
C VAL A 65 17.88 -0.03 -1.00
N PHE A 66 16.79 0.71 -0.84
CA PHE A 66 16.11 1.43 -1.92
C PHE A 66 17.00 2.56 -2.48
N ASN A 67 17.64 3.34 -1.60
CA ASN A 67 18.57 4.41 -1.99
C ASN A 67 19.79 3.84 -2.72
N ARG A 68 20.42 2.77 -2.20
CA ARG A 68 21.56 2.10 -2.89
C ARG A 68 21.16 1.58 -4.27
N ARG A 69 19.92 1.11 -4.44
CA ARG A 69 19.41 0.63 -5.73
C ARG A 69 18.90 1.74 -6.64
N LYS A 70 18.84 2.98 -6.16
CA LYS A 70 18.35 4.16 -6.89
C LYS A 70 16.97 3.90 -7.49
N LEU A 71 16.01 3.54 -6.63
CA LEU A 71 14.65 3.28 -7.07
C LEU A 71 13.95 4.59 -7.45
N ASP A 72 12.97 4.52 -8.34
CA ASP A 72 12.30 5.68 -8.92
C ASP A 72 11.34 6.38 -7.93
N PHE A 73 10.77 5.62 -7.00
CA PHE A 73 9.96 6.09 -5.88
C PHE A 73 9.84 5.03 -4.79
N MET A 74 9.30 5.41 -3.65
CA MET A 74 8.91 4.50 -2.56
C MET A 74 7.44 4.72 -2.21
N ILE A 75 6.74 3.64 -1.86
CA ILE A 75 5.37 3.67 -1.38
C ILE A 75 5.20 2.76 -0.17
N GLU A 76 4.45 3.24 0.82
CA GLU A 76 3.93 2.42 1.91
C GLU A 76 2.43 2.18 1.70
N LEU A 77 1.94 1.00 2.08
CA LEU A 77 0.58 0.54 1.77
C LEU A 77 -0.38 0.64 2.96
N GLY A 78 -0.15 1.54 3.89
CA GLY A 78 -1.00 1.74 5.05
C GLY A 78 -0.50 1.06 6.31
N ASP A 79 -1.10 1.46 7.43
CA ASP A 79 -0.70 1.08 8.77
C ASP A 79 0.75 1.50 9.07
N LEU A 80 1.06 2.79 8.75
CA LEU A 80 2.38 3.39 8.96
C LEU A 80 2.72 3.48 10.44
N LYS A 81 1.75 3.89 11.26
CA LYS A 81 1.87 4.01 12.71
C LYS A 81 0.80 3.17 13.44
N ASP A 82 0.96 2.99 14.73
CA ASP A 82 -0.04 2.42 15.64
C ASP A 82 -0.28 3.40 16.80
N MET A 83 -1.28 3.17 17.63
CA MET A 83 -1.45 3.87 18.90
C MET A 83 -0.50 3.28 19.95
N GLY A 84 -0.25 4.00 21.02
CA GLY A 84 0.47 3.49 22.21
C GLY A 84 -0.33 2.42 22.96
N ASP A 85 0.16 2.00 24.10
CA ASP A 85 -0.56 1.06 24.98
C ASP A 85 -1.91 1.61 25.47
N THR A 86 -2.05 2.93 25.51
CA THR A 86 -3.31 3.63 25.73
C THR A 86 -3.54 4.61 24.60
N PRO A 87 -4.73 4.62 23.95
CA PRO A 87 -5.04 5.58 22.91
C PRO A 87 -4.91 7.02 23.43
N GLU A 88 -3.98 7.78 22.88
CA GLU A 88 -3.77 9.19 23.22
C GLU A 88 -3.31 9.95 21.96
N ARG A 89 -4.12 10.94 21.56
CA ARG A 89 -3.96 11.66 20.30
C ARG A 89 -2.58 12.32 20.16
N GLY A 90 -2.11 13.05 21.17
CA GLY A 90 -0.82 13.77 21.08
C GLY A 90 0.37 12.81 20.96
N GLN A 91 0.32 11.68 21.69
CA GLN A 91 1.32 10.64 21.62
C GLN A 91 1.33 9.99 20.23
N THR A 92 0.14 9.66 19.68
CA THR A 92 0.02 9.06 18.36
C THR A 92 0.54 9.98 17.25
N LEU A 93 0.26 11.29 17.33
CA LEU A 93 0.83 12.27 16.39
C LEU A 93 2.36 12.33 16.49
N SER A 94 2.92 12.20 17.71
CA SER A 94 4.38 12.14 17.89
C SER A 94 5.00 10.90 17.22
N PHE A 95 4.33 9.74 17.30
CA PHE A 95 4.78 8.53 16.61
C PHE A 95 4.71 8.69 15.09
N LEU A 96 3.61 9.29 14.59
CA LEU A 96 3.45 9.58 13.18
C LEU A 96 4.57 10.53 12.68
N ASP A 97 4.84 11.61 13.39
CA ASP A 97 5.90 12.55 13.01
C ASP A 97 7.29 11.88 12.99
N GLU A 98 7.57 10.99 13.93
CA GLU A 98 8.84 10.28 14.02
C GLU A 98 9.03 9.30 12.85
N ILE A 99 8.02 8.47 12.57
CA ILE A 99 8.12 7.48 11.47
C ILE A 99 8.06 8.16 10.10
N GLU A 100 7.27 9.23 9.95
CA GLU A 100 7.21 10.03 8.73
C GLU A 100 8.57 10.70 8.44
N ALA A 101 9.20 11.30 9.46
CA ALA A 101 10.55 11.86 9.30
C ALA A 101 11.56 10.80 8.81
N LYS A 102 11.43 9.55 9.26
CA LYS A 102 12.24 8.45 8.77
C LYS A 102 11.89 8.10 7.33
N PHE A 103 10.58 7.98 6.99
CA PHE A 103 10.10 7.65 5.66
C PHE A 103 10.59 8.65 4.61
N GLN A 104 10.62 9.94 4.95
CA GLN A 104 11.08 11.03 4.10
C GLN A 104 12.62 11.05 3.86
N THR A 105 13.39 10.13 4.47
CA THR A 105 14.83 9.99 4.18
C THR A 105 15.14 9.19 2.89
N PHE A 106 14.13 8.73 2.19
CA PHE A 106 14.32 8.15 0.86
C PHE A 106 14.71 9.22 -0.16
N ASP A 107 15.71 8.92 -1.02
CA ASP A 107 16.28 9.85 -2.01
C ASP A 107 15.40 9.98 -3.26
N GLY A 108 14.08 10.19 -3.10
CA GLY A 108 13.16 10.29 -4.22
C GLY A 108 11.72 10.57 -3.79
N PRO A 109 10.78 10.51 -4.74
CA PRO A 109 9.37 10.67 -4.45
C PRO A 109 8.85 9.56 -3.53
N VAL A 110 8.04 9.95 -2.53
CA VAL A 110 7.38 9.04 -1.61
C VAL A 110 5.85 9.17 -1.71
N TYR A 111 5.14 8.08 -1.42
CA TYR A 111 3.69 8.01 -1.47
C TYR A 111 3.16 7.18 -0.30
N HIS A 112 1.99 7.57 0.22
CA HIS A 112 1.27 6.87 1.27
C HIS A 112 -0.06 6.35 0.78
N VAL A 113 -0.41 5.16 1.23
CA VAL A 113 -1.77 4.62 1.24
C VAL A 113 -2.26 4.68 2.68
N LEU A 114 -3.54 4.91 2.91
CA LEU A 114 -4.11 4.89 4.26
C LEU A 114 -4.46 3.46 4.67
N GLY A 115 -4.07 3.05 5.87
CA GLY A 115 -4.53 1.83 6.53
C GLY A 115 -5.44 2.14 7.73
N ASN A 116 -6.12 1.15 8.26
CA ASN A 116 -7.09 1.36 9.33
C ASN A 116 -6.46 1.83 10.65
N HIS A 117 -5.26 1.33 10.99
CA HIS A 117 -4.55 1.78 12.19
C HIS A 117 -4.05 3.23 12.10
N ASP A 118 -3.99 3.81 10.89
CA ASP A 118 -3.61 5.23 10.74
C ASP A 118 -4.64 6.18 11.36
N MET A 119 -5.89 5.71 11.54
CA MET A 119 -6.98 6.47 12.17
C MET A 119 -7.44 5.88 13.52
N ASP A 120 -6.66 5.06 14.19
CA ASP A 120 -7.05 4.42 15.46
C ASP A 120 -7.23 5.41 16.63
N SER A 121 -6.49 6.51 16.68
CA SER A 121 -6.59 7.56 17.72
C SER A 121 -6.41 9.00 17.21
N ILE A 122 -6.37 9.16 15.88
CA ILE A 122 -6.36 10.47 15.19
C ILE A 122 -7.33 10.44 14.03
N SER A 123 -7.68 11.59 13.50
CA SER A 123 -8.53 11.70 12.31
C SER A 123 -7.74 11.48 11.01
N LYS A 124 -8.43 11.08 9.95
CA LYS A 124 -7.86 11.01 8.61
C LYS A 124 -7.24 12.36 8.18
N SER A 125 -7.89 13.47 8.51
CA SER A 125 -7.36 14.80 8.20
C SER A 125 -6.08 15.13 8.94
N GLU A 126 -5.90 14.66 10.17
CA GLU A 126 -4.65 14.79 10.92
C GLU A 126 -3.54 13.95 10.32
N PHE A 127 -3.80 12.69 9.99
CA PHE A 127 -2.82 11.87 9.28
C PHE A 127 -2.34 12.55 8.00
N LEU A 128 -3.26 13.02 7.15
CA LEU A 128 -2.92 13.71 5.90
C LEU A 128 -2.20 15.06 6.10
N ALA A 129 -2.39 15.72 7.25
CA ALA A 129 -1.69 16.96 7.58
C ALA A 129 -0.25 16.71 8.06
N HIS A 130 0.02 15.55 8.67
CA HIS A 130 1.31 15.15 9.22
C HIS A 130 2.16 14.31 8.25
N THR A 131 1.60 13.84 7.13
CA THR A 131 2.31 13.08 6.10
C THR A 131 2.48 13.89 4.81
N SER A 132 3.46 13.53 3.99
CA SER A 132 3.76 14.26 2.76
C SER A 132 3.88 13.33 1.55
N ASN A 133 2.88 13.37 0.69
CA ASN A 133 2.92 12.75 -0.62
C ASN A 133 3.57 13.65 -1.67
N TYR A 134 4.24 13.03 -2.65
CA TYR A 134 4.89 13.77 -3.73
C TYR A 134 3.87 14.35 -4.72
N GLY A 135 4.11 15.60 -5.14
CA GLY A 135 3.40 16.24 -6.26
C GLY A 135 1.91 16.42 -6.03
N SER A 136 1.10 16.01 -6.99
CA SER A 136 -0.37 16.18 -6.97
C SER A 136 -1.10 15.29 -5.95
N ALA A 137 -0.41 14.34 -5.35
CA ALA A 137 -0.97 13.46 -4.31
C ALA A 137 -1.02 14.10 -2.92
N LYS A 138 -0.40 15.27 -2.75
CA LYS A 138 -0.31 15.94 -1.44
C LYS A 138 -1.69 16.20 -0.82
N GLY A 139 -1.88 15.75 0.43
CA GLY A 139 -3.10 15.97 1.22
C GLY A 139 -4.35 15.25 0.69
N LYS A 140 -4.19 14.23 -0.15
CA LYS A 140 -5.31 13.47 -0.71
C LYS A 140 -5.32 12.04 -0.16
N PRO A 141 -6.50 11.52 0.27
CA PRO A 141 -6.63 10.15 0.73
C PRO A 141 -6.58 9.13 -0.43
N TYR A 142 -7.06 9.52 -1.62
CA TYR A 142 -6.94 8.73 -2.85
C TYR A 142 -6.52 9.63 -4.01
N TYR A 143 -5.72 9.09 -4.91
CA TYR A 143 -5.11 9.88 -6.00
C TYR A 143 -4.53 8.97 -7.09
N SER A 144 -4.08 9.58 -8.18
CA SER A 144 -3.32 8.91 -9.23
C SER A 144 -2.08 9.71 -9.62
N PHE A 145 -1.09 9.00 -10.17
CA PHE A 145 0.09 9.57 -10.79
C PHE A 145 0.59 8.68 -11.92
N VAL A 146 1.37 9.26 -12.84
CA VAL A 146 1.94 8.54 -13.98
C VAL A 146 3.45 8.59 -13.91
N ARG A 147 4.10 7.43 -14.10
CA ARG A 147 5.55 7.32 -14.26
C ARG A 147 5.87 6.27 -15.32
N ASN A 148 6.81 6.61 -16.22
CA ASN A 148 7.29 5.70 -17.26
C ASN A 148 6.16 4.98 -18.03
N GLN A 149 5.12 5.71 -18.46
CA GLN A 149 3.95 5.18 -19.17
C GLN A 149 3.12 4.16 -18.37
N ILE A 150 3.23 4.13 -17.07
CA ILE A 150 2.39 3.35 -16.16
C ILE A 150 1.60 4.31 -15.27
N LYS A 151 0.31 4.09 -15.17
CA LYS A 151 -0.57 4.79 -14.24
C LYS A 151 -0.64 4.03 -12.92
N PHE A 152 -0.42 4.73 -11.85
CA PHE A 152 -0.58 4.25 -10.48
C PHE A 152 -1.79 4.93 -9.88
N ILE A 153 -2.68 4.15 -9.28
CA ILE A 153 -3.88 4.63 -8.59
C ILE A 153 -3.83 4.15 -7.15
N VAL A 154 -3.92 5.08 -6.22
CA VAL A 154 -4.07 4.81 -4.79
C VAL A 154 -5.54 4.94 -4.43
N LEU A 155 -6.08 3.92 -3.76
CA LEU A 155 -7.44 3.89 -3.23
C LEU A 155 -7.41 3.98 -1.70
N ASP A 156 -8.45 4.57 -1.13
CA ASP A 156 -8.69 4.66 0.29
C ASP A 156 -9.93 3.83 0.65
N GLY A 157 -9.72 2.71 1.36
CA GLY A 157 -10.79 1.85 1.85
C GLY A 157 -11.32 2.26 3.22
N ASN A 158 -10.70 3.24 3.87
CA ASN A 158 -10.93 3.60 5.26
C ASN A 158 -12.12 4.53 5.45
N CYS A 159 -13.30 4.07 5.01
CA CYS A 159 -14.59 4.71 5.25
C CYS A 159 -15.57 3.70 5.83
N ASN A 160 -16.53 4.20 6.61
CA ASN A 160 -17.70 3.45 7.03
C ASN A 160 -18.68 3.27 5.84
N GLU A 161 -19.60 2.32 5.93
CA GLU A 161 -20.59 2.05 4.87
C GLU A 161 -21.49 3.26 4.55
N ASP A 162 -21.72 4.14 5.51
CA ASP A 162 -22.46 5.40 5.33
C ASP A 162 -21.66 6.49 4.60
N GLY A 163 -20.39 6.21 4.27
CA GLY A 163 -19.49 7.11 3.59
C GLY A 163 -18.73 8.08 4.49
N SER A 164 -18.91 8.01 5.82
CA SER A 164 -18.10 8.76 6.76
C SER A 164 -16.67 8.20 6.84
N ASP A 165 -15.70 9.09 6.99
CA ASP A 165 -14.30 8.71 7.16
C ASP A 165 -14.07 7.95 8.48
N TYR A 166 -13.08 7.07 8.50
CA TYR A 166 -12.50 6.58 9.74
C TYR A 166 -11.88 7.76 10.51
N ASP A 167 -12.16 7.82 11.80
CA ASP A 167 -11.74 8.92 12.67
C ASP A 167 -11.63 8.45 14.11
N SER A 168 -10.41 8.53 14.67
CA SER A 168 -10.15 8.33 16.11
C SER A 168 -10.79 7.05 16.67
N GLY A 169 -10.75 5.95 15.93
CA GLY A 169 -11.29 4.65 16.33
C GLY A 169 -12.81 4.50 16.23
N ASN A 170 -13.53 5.37 15.53
CA ASN A 170 -14.99 5.31 15.33
C ASN A 170 -15.48 4.22 14.37
N PHE A 171 -14.65 3.26 14.04
CA PHE A 171 -14.89 2.31 12.95
C PHE A 171 -14.80 0.85 13.40
N ASP A 172 -15.36 -0.01 12.58
CA ASP A 172 -15.16 -1.46 12.59
C ASP A 172 -14.34 -1.83 11.36
N TRP A 173 -13.05 -2.11 11.54
CA TRP A 173 -12.13 -2.40 10.43
C TRP A 173 -12.57 -3.57 9.54
N THR A 174 -13.44 -4.47 10.04
CA THR A 174 -14.00 -5.58 9.26
C THR A 174 -15.09 -5.11 8.27
N LYS A 175 -15.45 -3.83 8.29
CA LYS A 175 -16.50 -3.21 7.46
C LYS A 175 -15.99 -2.05 6.61
N ALA A 176 -14.70 -2.05 6.30
CA ALA A 176 -14.09 -1.08 5.41
C ALA A 176 -14.87 -0.93 4.10
N PHE A 177 -14.94 0.27 3.55
CA PHE A 177 -15.80 0.56 2.41
C PHE A 177 -15.22 1.64 1.48
N ILE A 178 -15.40 1.52 0.17
CA ILE A 178 -15.09 2.57 -0.80
C ILE A 178 -16.38 3.30 -1.18
N PRO A 179 -16.55 4.60 -0.80
CA PRO A 179 -17.77 5.35 -1.03
C PRO A 179 -18.02 5.67 -2.50
N ALA A 180 -19.27 5.99 -2.86
CA ALA A 180 -19.73 6.22 -4.24
C ALA A 180 -18.88 7.26 -4.98
N GLY A 181 -18.57 8.38 -4.32
CA GLY A 181 -17.76 9.43 -4.96
C GLY A 181 -16.37 8.97 -5.38
N GLN A 182 -15.71 8.10 -4.59
CA GLN A 182 -14.42 7.55 -4.96
C GLN A 182 -14.56 6.50 -6.09
N ARG A 183 -15.65 5.70 -6.10
CA ARG A 183 -15.91 4.75 -7.20
C ARG A 183 -16.15 5.45 -8.53
N GLU A 184 -16.92 6.53 -8.52
CA GLU A 184 -17.13 7.38 -9.70
C GLU A 184 -15.83 8.01 -10.20
N TRP A 185 -15.01 8.53 -9.27
CA TRP A 185 -13.69 9.04 -9.59
C TRP A 185 -12.78 7.95 -10.20
N LEU A 186 -12.76 6.74 -9.63
CA LEU A 186 -11.98 5.61 -10.14
C LEU A 186 -12.38 5.25 -11.58
N GLN A 187 -13.69 5.17 -11.86
CA GLN A 187 -14.20 4.90 -13.22
C GLN A 187 -13.78 5.99 -14.21
N GLN A 188 -13.81 7.27 -13.79
CA GLN A 188 -13.36 8.38 -14.61
C GLN A 188 -11.84 8.33 -14.83
N GLU A 189 -11.08 8.03 -13.79
CA GLU A 189 -9.63 7.94 -13.84
C GLU A 189 -9.15 6.83 -14.79
N LEU A 190 -9.80 5.68 -14.77
CA LEU A 190 -9.54 4.56 -15.66
C LEU A 190 -9.87 4.85 -17.14
N LYS A 191 -10.73 5.85 -17.43
CA LYS A 191 -11.11 6.25 -18.79
C LYS A 191 -10.22 7.32 -19.41
N LYS A 192 -9.37 8.00 -18.62
CA LYS A 192 -8.61 9.19 -19.10
C LYS A 192 -7.59 8.88 -20.19
N ASP A 193 -7.00 7.71 -20.17
CA ASP A 193 -5.94 7.27 -21.11
C ASP A 193 -5.92 5.74 -21.21
N ASP A 194 -5.04 5.20 -22.04
CA ASP A 194 -4.90 3.74 -22.27
C ASP A 194 -3.63 3.14 -21.63
N LEU A 195 -3.09 3.81 -20.62
CA LEU A 195 -1.93 3.30 -19.90
C LEU A 195 -2.25 2.04 -19.09
N PRO A 196 -1.30 1.10 -18.94
CA PRO A 196 -1.43 0.03 -17.96
C PRO A 196 -1.52 0.61 -16.54
N VAL A 197 -2.35 0.00 -15.69
CA VAL A 197 -2.68 0.52 -14.37
C VAL A 197 -2.23 -0.44 -13.28
N VAL A 198 -1.58 0.08 -12.25
CA VAL A 198 -1.33 -0.60 -10.98
C VAL A 198 -2.15 0.09 -9.89
N ILE A 199 -2.88 -0.69 -9.12
CA ILE A 199 -3.69 -0.22 -7.98
C ILE A 199 -2.92 -0.46 -6.70
N PHE A 200 -2.91 0.51 -5.79
CA PHE A 200 -2.47 0.37 -4.41
C PHE A 200 -3.64 0.62 -3.48
N ILE A 201 -3.80 -0.22 -2.49
CA ILE A 201 -4.83 -0.13 -1.46
C ILE A 201 -4.34 -0.88 -0.22
N HIS A 202 -4.83 -0.55 0.97
CA HIS A 202 -4.46 -1.29 2.17
C HIS A 202 -5.29 -2.56 2.33
N GLU A 203 -6.59 -2.44 2.47
CA GLU A 203 -7.51 -3.57 2.67
C GLU A 203 -7.65 -4.43 1.39
N LEU A 204 -7.99 -5.70 1.55
CA LEU A 204 -8.02 -6.65 0.45
C LEU A 204 -9.25 -6.46 -0.47
N LEU A 205 -9.02 -6.64 -1.77
CA LEU A 205 -10.06 -6.70 -2.79
C LEU A 205 -10.37 -8.12 -3.26
N ASP A 206 -9.45 -9.07 -3.08
CA ASP A 206 -9.52 -10.42 -3.67
C ASP A 206 -10.29 -11.40 -2.78
N THR A 207 -11.59 -11.17 -2.57
CA THR A 207 -12.54 -12.03 -1.82
C THR A 207 -12.53 -13.50 -2.27
N PHE A 208 -11.99 -13.77 -3.46
CA PHE A 208 -11.85 -15.08 -4.09
C PHE A 208 -10.52 -15.79 -3.77
N SER A 209 -9.63 -15.18 -3.01
CA SER A 209 -8.29 -15.73 -2.72
C SER A 209 -8.27 -16.82 -1.66
N GLY A 210 -9.38 -17.02 -0.94
CA GLY A 210 -9.49 -17.97 0.16
C GLY A 210 -9.04 -17.40 1.51
N ILE A 211 -8.66 -16.12 1.57
CA ILE A 211 -8.42 -15.40 2.83
C ILE A 211 -9.76 -15.03 3.48
N ASP A 212 -9.73 -14.80 4.78
CA ASP A 212 -10.90 -14.36 5.53
C ASP A 212 -11.50 -13.08 4.92
N LYS A 213 -12.79 -13.12 4.66
CA LYS A 213 -13.52 -12.02 4.02
C LYS A 213 -13.62 -10.77 4.89
N GLU A 214 -13.44 -10.91 6.21
CA GLU A 214 -13.39 -9.78 7.14
C GLU A 214 -12.20 -8.85 6.85
N LEU A 215 -11.15 -9.35 6.20
CA LEU A 215 -10.00 -8.56 5.76
C LEU A 215 -10.25 -7.81 4.43
N CYS A 216 -11.36 -8.09 3.77
CA CYS A 216 -11.71 -7.48 2.49
C CYS A 216 -12.66 -6.29 2.69
N ILE A 217 -12.56 -5.33 1.78
CA ILE A 217 -13.53 -4.23 1.71
C ILE A 217 -14.95 -4.77 1.49
N GLY A 218 -15.95 -4.23 2.18
CA GLY A 218 -17.33 -4.69 2.12
C GLY A 218 -17.94 -4.67 0.72
N ASN A 219 -17.52 -3.74 -0.14
CA ASN A 219 -17.91 -3.68 -1.54
C ASN A 219 -16.78 -4.07 -2.52
N ALA A 220 -15.89 -4.98 -2.12
CA ALA A 220 -14.73 -5.41 -2.93
C ALA A 220 -15.14 -5.95 -4.31
N GLU A 221 -16.21 -6.76 -4.42
CA GLU A 221 -16.66 -7.32 -5.70
C GLU A 221 -17.07 -6.23 -6.70
N GLU A 222 -17.66 -5.12 -6.23
CA GLU A 222 -18.00 -3.97 -7.07
C GLU A 222 -16.72 -3.30 -7.60
N ILE A 223 -15.73 -3.09 -6.72
CA ILE A 223 -14.44 -2.51 -7.11
C ILE A 223 -13.73 -3.42 -8.11
N VAL A 224 -13.61 -4.70 -7.81
CA VAL A 224 -12.99 -5.70 -8.72
C VAL A 224 -13.67 -5.67 -10.09
N SER A 225 -15.02 -5.60 -10.13
CA SER A 225 -15.77 -5.49 -11.39
C SER A 225 -15.38 -4.23 -12.19
N ILE A 226 -15.21 -3.08 -11.55
CA ILE A 226 -14.74 -1.84 -12.18
C ILE A 226 -13.33 -2.03 -12.77
N LEU A 227 -12.42 -2.65 -11.99
CA LEU A 227 -11.05 -2.88 -12.43
C LEU A 227 -10.99 -3.82 -13.65
N GLU A 228 -11.71 -4.95 -13.59
CA GLU A 228 -11.78 -5.95 -14.66
C GLU A 228 -12.37 -5.36 -15.95
N GLN A 229 -13.47 -4.61 -15.85
CA GLN A 229 -14.13 -3.97 -16.99
C GLN A 229 -13.25 -2.92 -17.68
N SER A 230 -12.31 -2.32 -16.99
CA SER A 230 -11.39 -1.36 -17.60
C SER A 230 -10.45 -2.00 -18.64
N GLY A 231 -10.12 -3.28 -18.46
CA GLY A 231 -9.14 -4.01 -19.28
C GLY A 231 -7.70 -3.51 -19.16
N LYS A 232 -7.42 -2.52 -18.30
CA LYS A 232 -6.12 -1.83 -18.19
C LYS A 232 -5.35 -2.17 -16.91
N VAL A 233 -6.05 -2.66 -15.88
CA VAL A 233 -5.41 -2.99 -14.60
C VAL A 233 -4.61 -4.28 -14.74
N VAL A 234 -3.33 -4.22 -14.39
CA VAL A 234 -2.41 -5.36 -14.46
C VAL A 234 -2.11 -5.94 -13.07
N ALA A 235 -2.16 -5.10 -12.03
CA ALA A 235 -1.92 -5.54 -10.67
C ALA A 235 -2.69 -4.71 -9.65
N VAL A 236 -3.07 -5.35 -8.56
CA VAL A 236 -3.49 -4.76 -7.28
C VAL A 236 -2.46 -5.18 -6.25
N ILE A 237 -1.91 -4.22 -5.52
CA ILE A 237 -0.92 -4.44 -4.47
C ILE A 237 -1.50 -3.92 -3.16
N GLN A 238 -1.60 -4.78 -2.15
CA GLN A 238 -2.36 -4.57 -0.91
C GLN A 238 -1.54 -4.98 0.31
N GLY A 239 -1.91 -4.48 1.50
CA GLY A 239 -1.34 -4.77 2.81
C GLY A 239 -2.32 -5.56 3.68
N HIS A 240 -2.50 -5.10 4.94
CA HIS A 240 -3.49 -5.51 5.91
C HIS A 240 -3.38 -6.97 6.41
N HIS A 241 -3.22 -7.94 5.53
CA HIS A 241 -3.00 -9.34 5.90
C HIS A 241 -1.51 -9.65 6.02
N HIS A 242 -0.96 -9.48 7.21
CA HIS A 242 0.48 -9.54 7.50
C HIS A 242 1.19 -10.82 7.02
N ALA A 243 0.46 -11.94 6.86
CA ALA A 243 1.05 -13.18 6.34
C ALA A 243 1.43 -13.11 4.86
N GLY A 244 0.83 -12.16 4.14
CA GLY A 244 0.97 -12.03 2.69
C GLY A 244 0.20 -13.09 1.92
N ASN A 245 -0.17 -12.78 0.69
CA ASN A 245 -0.86 -13.70 -0.22
C ASN A 245 -0.62 -13.32 -1.67
N TYR A 246 -1.00 -14.22 -2.56
CA TYR A 246 -1.05 -13.96 -4.00
C TYR A 246 -2.24 -14.67 -4.61
N SER A 247 -2.99 -13.95 -5.41
CA SER A 247 -4.05 -14.51 -6.24
C SER A 247 -4.02 -13.91 -7.65
N PHE A 248 -4.74 -14.54 -8.58
CA PHE A 248 -4.81 -14.11 -9.97
C PHE A 248 -6.20 -14.34 -10.52
N ARG A 249 -6.81 -13.29 -11.09
CA ARG A 249 -8.15 -13.37 -11.67
C ARG A 249 -8.27 -12.44 -12.89
N HIS A 250 -8.83 -12.93 -13.98
CA HIS A 250 -9.14 -12.21 -15.22
C HIS A 250 -7.99 -11.31 -15.76
N GLY A 251 -6.75 -11.77 -15.61
CA GLY A 251 -5.57 -11.05 -16.10
C GLY A 251 -4.96 -10.10 -15.07
N ILE A 252 -5.58 -9.90 -13.91
CA ILE A 252 -5.11 -9.04 -12.83
C ILE A 252 -4.40 -9.88 -11.77
N HIS A 253 -3.19 -9.45 -11.39
CA HIS A 253 -2.43 -10.00 -10.29
C HIS A 253 -2.79 -9.28 -8.98
N TYR A 254 -3.10 -10.01 -7.92
CA TYR A 254 -3.35 -9.47 -6.58
C TYR A 254 -2.22 -9.93 -5.66
N PHE A 255 -1.45 -8.98 -5.15
CA PHE A 255 -0.34 -9.22 -4.24
C PHE A 255 -0.67 -8.61 -2.89
N THR A 256 -0.82 -9.43 -1.87
CA THR A 256 -0.87 -8.99 -0.48
C THR A 256 0.52 -9.09 0.10
N MET A 257 1.06 -7.97 0.53
CA MET A 257 2.43 -7.88 1.04
C MET A 257 2.49 -8.30 2.50
N LYS A 258 3.65 -8.83 2.92
CA LYS A 258 3.85 -9.17 4.34
C LYS A 258 4.08 -7.93 5.18
N GLY A 259 3.44 -7.88 6.35
CA GLY A 259 3.62 -6.81 7.31
C GLY A 259 5.07 -6.69 7.82
N MET A 260 5.60 -5.46 7.80
CA MET A 260 6.96 -5.18 8.30
C MET A 260 7.05 -5.35 9.82
N ILE A 261 5.94 -5.11 10.53
CA ILE A 261 5.87 -5.22 11.99
C ILE A 261 6.26 -6.62 12.50
N GLU A 262 6.04 -7.67 11.70
CA GLU A 262 6.11 -9.06 12.14
C GLU A 262 7.55 -9.54 12.37
N GLY A 263 7.75 -10.23 13.48
CA GLY A 263 9.02 -10.83 13.90
C GLY A 263 10.08 -9.82 14.31
N SER A 264 11.10 -10.29 15.05
CA SER A 264 12.20 -9.45 15.53
C SER A 264 13.31 -9.31 14.49
N LEU A 265 14.08 -8.23 14.61
CA LEU A 265 15.40 -8.12 13.99
C LEU A 265 16.42 -9.05 14.68
N PRO A 266 17.45 -9.51 13.97
CA PRO A 266 17.75 -9.23 12.56
C PRO A 266 17.10 -10.17 11.55
N GLU A 267 16.37 -11.20 11.99
CA GLU A 267 15.89 -12.29 11.12
C GLU A 267 14.67 -11.88 10.28
N ASN A 268 13.91 -10.87 10.74
CA ASN A 268 12.64 -10.52 10.13
C ASN A 268 12.59 -9.04 9.75
N ASN A 269 12.61 -8.77 8.44
CA ASN A 269 12.34 -7.46 7.87
C ASN A 269 11.69 -7.64 6.50
N SER A 270 10.40 -7.30 6.40
CA SER A 270 9.60 -7.49 5.19
C SER A 270 9.50 -6.20 4.39
N PHE A 271 10.07 -6.18 3.20
CA PHE A 271 9.92 -5.12 2.20
C PHE A 271 10.13 -5.69 0.80
N ALA A 272 9.72 -4.96 -0.23
CA ALA A 272 9.88 -5.41 -1.61
C ALA A 272 10.51 -4.36 -2.51
N VAL A 273 11.18 -4.83 -3.57
CA VAL A 273 11.50 -4.03 -4.76
C VAL A 273 10.69 -4.59 -5.91
N ILE A 274 9.84 -3.73 -6.46
CA ILE A 274 8.99 -4.05 -7.61
C ILE A 274 9.66 -3.53 -8.87
N GLU A 275 9.68 -4.34 -9.90
CA GLU A 275 10.18 -3.98 -11.23
C GLU A 275 9.11 -4.33 -12.27
N ILE A 276 8.73 -3.34 -13.09
CA ILE A 276 7.75 -3.47 -14.17
C ILE A 276 8.48 -3.19 -15.48
N ASP A 277 8.43 -4.17 -16.39
CA ASP A 277 9.02 -4.14 -17.73
C ASP A 277 7.97 -3.83 -18.80
#